data_6da343df67f1fdf3a88041862e6f9572
#
_entry.id   6da343df67f1fdf3a88041862e6f9572
#
_cell.length_a   1.000
_cell.length_b   1.000
_cell.length_c   1.000
_cell.angle_alpha   90.00
_cell.angle_beta   90.00
_cell.angle_gamma   90.00
#
_symmetry.space_group_name_H-M   'P 1'
#
loop_
_entity.id
_entity.type
_entity.pdbx_description
1 polymer ?
#
loop_
_entity_poly.entity_id
_entity_poly.type
_entity_poly.pdbx_seq_one_letter_code
_entity_poly.pdbx_strand_id
1 'polypeptide(L)'
;RLLTNYYKSLGFYDVKISSNLAELNKTGKAKLVYSIDECKRYTISKISTNVDKVFDKDLFFPLNKTYKKYVGDYYSPFKIKKILEELDEIIDDNNLQFVEHNVSEEIQNDTINIVFNVFEGEKKLVERINITGNEITNEDVIRGELILDEGDPFTKLNLEKSIAEIRARN
;
A
#
# COMPACT_ATOMS: atom_id res chain seq x y z
N ARG A 1 3.73 -13.49 -8.34
CA ARG A 1 3.34 -12.17 -7.80
C ARG A 1 3.80 -11.00 -8.69
N LEU A 2 5.09 -10.90 -9.07
CA LEU A 2 5.57 -9.81 -9.93
C LEU A 2 4.88 -9.80 -11.30
N LEU A 3 4.78 -10.95 -11.94
CA LEU A 3 4.13 -11.09 -13.24
C LEU A 3 2.65 -10.72 -13.17
N THR A 4 1.93 -11.12 -12.12
CA THR A 4 0.53 -10.75 -11.90
C THR A 4 0.37 -9.23 -11.75
N ASN A 5 1.23 -8.57 -10.96
CA ASN A 5 1.20 -7.13 -10.80
C ASN A 5 1.52 -6.39 -12.11
N TYR A 6 2.43 -6.95 -12.92
CA TYR A 6 2.73 -6.40 -14.24
C TYR A 6 1.50 -6.42 -15.16
N TYR A 7 0.83 -7.56 -15.29
CA TYR A 7 -0.40 -7.65 -16.10
C TYR A 7 -1.53 -6.77 -15.56
N LYS A 8 -1.70 -6.73 -14.24
CA LYS A 8 -2.66 -5.79 -13.61
C LYS A 8 -2.33 -4.33 -13.93
N SER A 9 -1.06 -3.96 -14.02
CA SER A 9 -0.66 -2.60 -14.38
C SER A 9 -0.98 -2.21 -15.82
N LEU A 10 -1.22 -3.21 -16.68
CA LEU A 10 -1.69 -3.04 -18.05
C LEU A 10 -3.23 -2.99 -18.17
N GLY A 11 -3.94 -3.09 -17.03
CA GLY A 11 -5.41 -3.05 -16.95
C GLY A 11 -6.08 -4.42 -16.87
N PHE A 12 -5.34 -5.52 -16.89
CA PHE A 12 -5.87 -6.87 -16.77
C PHE A 12 -6.10 -7.23 -15.29
N TYR A 13 -7.17 -6.72 -14.70
CA TYR A 13 -7.45 -6.85 -13.28
C TYR A 13 -7.63 -8.30 -12.82
N ASP A 14 -8.39 -9.09 -13.61
CA ASP A 14 -8.74 -10.48 -13.32
C ASP A 14 -7.73 -11.50 -13.88
N VAL A 15 -6.52 -11.05 -14.26
CA VAL A 15 -5.51 -11.94 -14.83
C VAL A 15 -5.25 -13.17 -13.97
N LYS A 16 -5.30 -14.34 -14.59
CA LYS A 16 -4.98 -15.62 -13.95
C LYS A 16 -3.67 -16.16 -14.51
N ILE A 17 -2.72 -16.39 -13.64
CA ILE A 17 -1.40 -16.90 -14.00
C ILE A 17 -1.14 -18.18 -13.22
N SER A 18 -0.91 -19.25 -13.94
CA SER A 18 -0.47 -20.53 -13.39
C SER A 18 0.92 -20.88 -13.91
N SER A 19 1.70 -21.58 -13.12
CA SER A 19 3.02 -22.06 -13.50
C SER A 19 3.11 -23.56 -13.27
N ASN A 20 3.62 -24.28 -14.28
CA ASN A 20 3.86 -25.71 -14.19
C ASN A 20 5.32 -26.02 -14.53
N LEU A 21 5.90 -26.96 -13.80
CA LEU A 21 7.17 -27.56 -14.17
C LEU A 21 6.88 -28.56 -15.30
N ALA A 22 7.29 -28.23 -16.54
CA ALA A 22 6.94 -29.08 -17.70
C ALA A 22 7.90 -30.27 -17.87
N GLU A 23 9.21 -30.08 -17.64
CA GLU A 23 10.22 -31.12 -17.82
C GLU A 23 11.47 -30.86 -16.97
N LEU A 24 12.03 -31.94 -16.40
CA LEU A 24 13.43 -31.99 -15.96
C LEU A 24 14.20 -32.78 -17.02
N ASN A 25 15.08 -32.13 -17.76
CA ASN A 25 15.93 -32.89 -18.69
C ASN A 25 17.06 -33.59 -17.94
N LYS A 26 17.70 -34.57 -18.62
CA LYS A 26 18.80 -35.37 -18.06
C LYS A 26 20.02 -34.55 -17.60
N THR A 27 20.08 -33.26 -17.96
CA THR A 27 21.17 -32.34 -17.60
C THR A 27 20.79 -31.47 -16.38
N GLY A 28 19.70 -31.78 -15.65
CA GLY A 28 19.25 -31.03 -14.46
C GLY A 28 18.63 -29.65 -14.75
N LYS A 29 18.33 -29.35 -16.03
CA LYS A 29 17.63 -28.09 -16.39
C LYS A 29 16.14 -28.29 -16.35
N ALA A 30 15.45 -27.38 -15.65
CA ALA A 30 13.99 -27.35 -15.56
C ALA A 30 13.40 -26.42 -16.63
N LYS A 31 12.32 -26.88 -17.29
CA LYS A 31 11.49 -26.05 -18.16
C LYS A 31 10.27 -25.58 -17.39
N LEU A 32 10.19 -24.29 -17.15
CA LEU A 32 9.01 -23.66 -16.54
C LEU A 32 8.06 -23.17 -17.63
N VAL A 33 6.78 -23.50 -17.51
CA VAL A 33 5.73 -23.01 -18.40
C VAL A 33 4.77 -22.15 -17.58
N TYR A 34 4.55 -20.92 -18.03
CA TYR A 34 3.56 -20.02 -17.48
C TYR A 34 2.35 -20.00 -18.44
N SER A 35 1.17 -20.33 -17.93
CA SER A 35 -0.08 -20.14 -18.63
C SER A 35 -0.75 -18.89 -18.12
N ILE A 36 -1.08 -17.97 -19.02
CA ILE A 36 -1.62 -16.65 -18.68
C ILE A 36 -2.99 -16.52 -19.37
N ASP A 37 -4.02 -16.28 -18.56
CA ASP A 37 -5.34 -15.87 -19.01
C ASP A 37 -5.51 -14.39 -18.65
N GLU A 38 -5.42 -13.52 -19.64
CA GLU A 38 -5.45 -12.08 -19.45
C GLU A 38 -6.82 -11.54 -19.07
N CYS A 39 -7.91 -12.28 -19.43
CA CYS A 39 -9.29 -11.84 -19.25
C CYS A 39 -9.55 -10.45 -19.89
N LYS A 40 -10.40 -9.61 -19.25
CA LYS A 40 -10.72 -8.29 -19.77
C LYS A 40 -9.79 -7.20 -19.22
N ARG A 41 -9.66 -6.11 -19.97
CA ARG A 41 -9.03 -4.89 -19.50
C ARG A 41 -10.07 -3.97 -18.86
N TYR A 42 -9.70 -3.35 -17.76
CA TYR A 42 -10.54 -2.43 -17.02
C TYR A 42 -9.95 -1.02 -17.01
N THR A 43 -10.80 -0.03 -17.19
CA THR A 43 -10.45 1.40 -17.09
C THR A 43 -11.00 1.98 -15.80
N ILE A 44 -10.31 2.96 -15.25
CA ILE A 44 -10.75 3.66 -14.04
C ILE A 44 -11.84 4.66 -14.44
N SER A 45 -13.07 4.44 -14.00
CA SER A 45 -14.20 5.33 -14.29
C SER A 45 -14.26 6.49 -13.30
N LYS A 46 -14.07 6.20 -12.02
CA LYS A 46 -14.15 7.20 -10.95
C LYS A 46 -13.15 6.88 -9.84
N ILE A 47 -12.54 7.93 -9.30
CA ILE A 47 -11.77 7.87 -8.06
C ILE A 47 -12.35 8.90 -7.11
N SER A 48 -12.54 8.53 -5.85
CA SER A 48 -13.06 9.42 -4.81
C SER A 48 -12.50 9.08 -3.45
N THR A 49 -12.51 10.06 -2.54
CA THR A 49 -12.21 9.85 -1.12
C THR A 49 -13.51 9.94 -0.32
N ASN A 50 -13.74 8.97 0.54
CA ASN A 50 -14.79 9.01 1.55
C ASN A 50 -14.12 9.23 2.90
N VAL A 51 -14.38 10.37 3.51
CA VAL A 51 -13.75 10.80 4.78
C VAL A 51 -14.80 10.77 5.88
N ASP A 52 -14.46 10.12 7.00
CA ASP A 52 -15.31 10.12 8.18
C ASP A 52 -15.51 11.57 8.70
N LYS A 53 -16.65 11.83 9.30
CA LYS A 53 -17.04 13.15 9.83
C LYS A 53 -16.11 13.70 10.91
N VAL A 54 -15.30 12.85 11.51
CA VAL A 54 -14.29 13.22 12.53
C VAL A 54 -13.15 14.05 11.90
N PHE A 55 -12.89 13.86 10.61
CA PHE A 55 -11.81 14.56 9.90
C PHE A 55 -12.37 15.62 8.94
N ASP A 56 -11.60 16.68 8.77
CA ASP A 56 -11.91 17.71 7.77
C ASP A 56 -11.67 17.17 6.35
N LYS A 57 -12.73 17.10 5.56
CA LYS A 57 -12.67 16.62 4.17
C LYS A 57 -11.79 17.49 3.27
N ASP A 58 -11.66 18.77 3.59
CA ASP A 58 -10.94 19.74 2.76
C ASP A 58 -9.44 19.45 2.74
N LEU A 59 -8.92 18.79 3.80
CA LEU A 59 -7.53 18.34 3.85
C LEU A 59 -7.16 17.40 2.70
N PHE A 60 -8.11 16.61 2.22
CA PHE A 60 -7.90 15.61 1.18
C PHE A 60 -8.19 16.13 -0.25
N PHE A 61 -8.57 17.40 -0.42
CA PHE A 61 -8.79 17.99 -1.75
C PHE A 61 -7.59 17.94 -2.70
N PRO A 62 -6.33 18.03 -2.23
CA PRO A 62 -5.17 17.90 -3.11
C PRO A 62 -5.15 16.61 -3.94
N LEU A 63 -5.67 15.49 -3.40
CA LEU A 63 -5.77 14.21 -4.10
C LEU A 63 -6.61 14.29 -5.40
N ASN A 64 -7.55 15.23 -5.50
CA ASN A 64 -8.37 15.40 -6.70
C ASN A 64 -7.55 15.71 -7.96
N LYS A 65 -6.36 16.29 -7.80
CA LYS A 65 -5.44 16.54 -8.93
C LYS A 65 -4.93 15.23 -9.49
N THR A 66 -4.53 14.32 -8.63
CA THR A 66 -4.05 12.99 -9.00
C THR A 66 -5.19 12.12 -9.54
N TYR A 67 -6.39 12.23 -8.96
CA TYR A 67 -7.58 11.52 -9.45
C TYR A 67 -7.92 11.89 -10.89
N LYS A 68 -7.97 13.19 -11.20
CA LYS A 68 -8.23 13.68 -12.57
C LYS A 68 -7.21 13.18 -13.59
N LYS A 69 -5.96 12.93 -13.15
CA LYS A 69 -4.91 12.39 -14.01
C LYS A 69 -5.13 10.92 -14.35
N TYR A 70 -5.70 10.15 -13.43
CA TYR A 70 -5.81 8.69 -13.57
C TYR A 70 -7.19 8.21 -14.02
N VAL A 71 -8.24 9.03 -13.90
CA VAL A 71 -9.57 8.72 -14.44
C VAL A 71 -9.49 8.62 -15.96
N GLY A 72 -10.04 7.54 -16.53
CA GLY A 72 -9.95 7.21 -17.96
C GLY A 72 -8.75 6.33 -18.33
N ASP A 73 -7.75 6.22 -17.48
CA ASP A 73 -6.62 5.33 -17.68
C ASP A 73 -6.96 3.87 -17.34
N TYR A 74 -6.13 2.95 -17.81
CA TYR A 74 -6.21 1.57 -17.34
C TYR A 74 -5.88 1.46 -15.86
N TYR A 75 -6.60 0.54 -15.18
CA TYR A 75 -6.33 0.17 -13.80
C TYR A 75 -4.86 -0.23 -13.61
N SER A 76 -4.28 0.14 -12.48
CA SER A 76 -2.93 -0.25 -12.11
C SER A 76 -2.74 -0.21 -10.59
N PRO A 77 -2.28 -1.32 -9.97
CA PRO A 77 -1.93 -1.33 -8.55
C PRO A 77 -0.88 -0.28 -8.15
N PHE A 78 -0.01 0.09 -9.09
CA PHE A 78 1.00 1.13 -8.84
C PHE A 78 0.38 2.53 -8.74
N LYS A 79 -0.69 2.81 -9.50
CA LYS A 79 -1.43 4.07 -9.38
C LYS A 79 -2.14 4.16 -8.03
N ILE A 80 -2.74 3.05 -7.58
CA ILE A 80 -3.39 2.97 -6.26
C ILE A 80 -2.37 3.20 -5.17
N LYS A 81 -1.22 2.51 -5.23
CA LYS A 81 -0.14 2.68 -4.26
C LYS A 81 0.33 4.14 -4.18
N LYS A 82 0.50 4.80 -5.33
CA LYS A 82 0.92 6.21 -5.36
C LYS A 82 -0.10 7.14 -4.71
N ILE A 83 -1.39 6.89 -4.91
CA ILE A 83 -2.45 7.68 -4.23
C ILE A 83 -2.43 7.43 -2.72
N LEU A 84 -2.18 6.20 -2.28
CA LEU A 84 -2.03 5.88 -0.86
C LEU A 84 -0.83 6.59 -0.24
N GLU A 85 0.31 6.65 -0.94
CA GLU A 85 1.48 7.40 -0.50
C GLU A 85 1.16 8.90 -0.36
N GLU A 86 0.48 9.52 -1.34
CA GLU A 86 0.02 10.92 -1.26
C GLU A 86 -0.99 11.14 -0.10
N LEU A 87 -1.84 10.14 0.18
CA LEU A 87 -2.79 10.18 1.30
C LEU A 87 -2.06 10.10 2.65
N ASP A 88 -1.07 9.22 2.76
CA ASP A 88 -0.23 9.10 3.96
C ASP A 88 0.55 10.38 4.24
N GLU A 89 1.09 11.05 3.20
CA GLU A 89 1.73 12.36 3.32
C GLU A 89 0.76 13.42 3.88
N ILE A 90 -0.49 13.46 3.41
CA ILE A 90 -1.50 14.39 3.93
C ILE A 90 -1.81 14.11 5.41
N ILE A 91 -1.92 12.85 5.81
CA ILE A 91 -2.15 12.45 7.20
C ILE A 91 -1.01 12.94 8.09
N ASP A 92 0.23 12.74 7.66
CA ASP A 92 1.42 13.15 8.40
C ASP A 92 1.57 14.67 8.51
N ASP A 93 1.45 15.38 7.38
CA ASP A 93 1.63 16.84 7.33
C ASP A 93 0.60 17.57 8.20
N ASN A 94 -0.58 16.97 8.39
CA ASN A 94 -1.63 17.53 9.24
C ASN A 94 -1.65 16.93 10.66
N ASN A 95 -0.68 16.09 11.02
CA ASN A 95 -0.57 15.43 12.33
C ASN A 95 -1.87 14.72 12.75
N LEU A 96 -2.56 14.09 11.82
CA LEU A 96 -3.79 13.38 12.09
C LEU A 96 -3.49 12.07 12.83
N GLN A 97 -4.10 11.90 14.00
CA GLN A 97 -3.88 10.72 14.85
C GLN A 97 -5.01 9.70 14.68
N PHE A 98 -4.69 8.44 14.89
CA PHE A 98 -5.64 7.32 14.83
C PHE A 98 -6.39 7.20 13.51
N VAL A 99 -5.74 7.58 12.41
CA VAL A 99 -6.31 7.46 11.07
C VAL A 99 -6.03 6.08 10.51
N GLU A 100 -7.07 5.43 10.06
CA GLU A 100 -6.98 4.24 9.23
C GLU A 100 -7.58 4.51 7.86
N HIS A 101 -7.09 3.83 6.85
CA HIS A 101 -7.62 3.91 5.50
C HIS A 101 -7.67 2.55 4.82
N ASN A 102 -8.61 2.41 3.91
CA ASN A 102 -8.69 1.26 3.02
C ASN A 102 -9.15 1.69 1.62
N VAL A 103 -8.96 0.81 0.65
CA VAL A 103 -9.38 1.01 -0.73
C VAL A 103 -10.50 0.03 -1.05
N SER A 104 -11.62 0.55 -1.52
CA SER A 104 -12.73 -0.23 -2.07
C SER A 104 -12.74 -0.10 -3.58
N GLU A 105 -12.80 -1.22 -4.26
CA GLU A 105 -12.82 -1.31 -5.72
C GLU A 105 -14.14 -1.95 -6.15
N GLU A 106 -14.92 -1.23 -6.95
CA GLU A 106 -16.20 -1.70 -7.46
C GLU A 106 -16.14 -1.81 -8.99
N ILE A 107 -16.33 -3.03 -9.48
CA ILE A 107 -16.32 -3.32 -10.92
C ILE A 107 -17.72 -3.14 -11.48
N GLN A 108 -17.82 -2.34 -12.54
CA GLN A 108 -19.04 -2.14 -13.30
C GLN A 108 -18.73 -2.33 -14.81
N ASN A 109 -19.19 -3.44 -15.39
CA ASN A 109 -18.88 -3.85 -16.77
C ASN A 109 -17.36 -3.95 -17.00
N ASP A 110 -16.78 -3.01 -17.79
CA ASP A 110 -15.35 -2.96 -18.12
C ASP A 110 -14.65 -1.77 -17.43
N THR A 111 -15.27 -1.21 -16.37
CA THR A 111 -14.74 -0.08 -15.60
C THR A 111 -14.65 -0.39 -14.11
N ILE A 112 -13.77 0.31 -13.42
CA ILE A 112 -13.57 0.20 -11.97
C ILE A 112 -13.77 1.57 -11.34
N ASN A 113 -14.64 1.62 -10.32
CA ASN A 113 -14.74 2.75 -9.40
C ASN A 113 -13.86 2.47 -8.19
N ILE A 114 -13.06 3.45 -7.79
CA ILE A 114 -12.13 3.33 -6.67
C ILE A 114 -12.52 4.34 -5.60
N VAL A 115 -12.67 3.87 -4.38
CA VAL A 115 -12.98 4.72 -3.21
C VAL A 115 -11.91 4.52 -2.15
N PHE A 116 -11.22 5.59 -1.82
CA PHE A 116 -10.32 5.64 -0.67
C PHE A 116 -11.13 6.03 0.56
N ASN A 117 -11.33 5.10 1.48
CA ASN A 117 -12.04 5.38 2.73
C ASN A 117 -11.03 5.77 3.80
N VAL A 118 -11.24 6.91 4.43
CA VAL A 118 -10.45 7.43 5.54
C VAL A 118 -11.36 7.52 6.76
N PHE A 119 -11.00 6.85 7.85
CA PHE A 119 -11.84 6.74 9.03
C PHE A 119 -11.00 6.71 10.31
N GLU A 120 -11.64 7.02 11.45
CA GLU A 120 -10.99 6.90 12.75
C GLU A 120 -10.83 5.43 13.11
N GLY A 121 -9.59 5.01 13.31
CA GLY A 121 -9.23 3.69 13.76
C GLY A 121 -9.28 3.54 15.28
N GLU A 122 -8.90 2.37 15.77
CA GLU A 122 -8.80 2.12 17.21
C GLU A 122 -7.70 3.00 17.83
N LYS A 123 -8.02 3.61 18.97
CA LYS A 123 -7.07 4.41 19.75
C LYS A 123 -6.09 3.49 20.50
N LYS A 124 -5.06 3.05 19.81
CA LYS A 124 -3.98 2.22 20.36
C LYS A 124 -2.79 3.12 20.71
N LEU A 125 -2.22 2.91 21.89
CA LEU A 125 -0.99 3.56 22.32
C LEU A 125 0.13 2.52 22.36
N VAL A 126 1.36 2.97 22.16
CA VAL A 126 2.55 2.15 22.37
C VAL A 126 2.74 1.96 23.87
N GLU A 127 2.54 0.75 24.38
CA GLU A 127 2.72 0.48 25.81
C GLU A 127 4.20 0.36 26.16
N ARG A 128 4.95 -0.42 25.36
CA ARG A 128 6.37 -0.69 25.60
C ARG A 128 7.11 -1.03 24.31
N ILE A 129 8.34 -0.57 24.19
CA ILE A 129 9.27 -0.94 23.12
C ILE A 129 10.40 -1.77 23.72
N ASN A 130 10.48 -3.04 23.36
CA ASN A 130 11.56 -3.94 23.80
C ASN A 130 12.56 -4.12 22.65
N ILE A 131 13.83 -3.83 22.91
CA ILE A 131 14.93 -4.04 21.97
C ILE A 131 15.71 -5.27 22.44
N THR A 132 15.94 -6.23 21.55
CA THR A 132 16.65 -7.47 21.85
C THR A 132 17.62 -7.82 20.72
N GLY A 133 18.73 -8.49 21.06
CA GLY A 133 19.74 -8.90 20.07
C GLY A 133 20.77 -7.82 19.71
N ASN A 134 20.78 -6.70 20.41
CA ASN A 134 21.69 -5.57 20.22
C ASN A 134 23.02 -5.76 20.99
N GLU A 135 23.77 -6.84 20.69
CA GLU A 135 25.01 -7.17 21.40
C GLU A 135 26.13 -6.12 21.26
N ILE A 136 26.15 -5.37 20.15
CA ILE A 136 27.19 -4.41 19.80
C ILE A 136 26.68 -2.98 19.88
N THR A 137 25.40 -2.74 19.51
CA THR A 137 24.83 -1.40 19.42
C THR A 137 24.12 -1.02 20.71
N ASN A 138 24.39 0.20 21.23
CA ASN A 138 23.69 0.69 22.41
C ASN A 138 22.21 0.86 22.12
N GLU A 139 21.37 0.47 23.09
CA GLU A 139 19.90 0.57 22.99
C GLU A 139 19.43 1.99 22.69
N ASP A 140 20.03 3.00 23.32
CA ASP A 140 19.68 4.42 23.12
C ASP A 140 19.86 4.86 21.68
N VAL A 141 20.85 4.32 20.97
CA VAL A 141 21.08 4.63 19.56
C VAL A 141 19.95 4.04 18.71
N ILE A 142 19.50 2.83 19.01
CA ILE A 142 18.40 2.20 18.29
C ILE A 142 17.08 2.91 18.59
N ARG A 143 16.84 3.29 19.86
CA ARG A 143 15.66 4.06 20.26
C ARG A 143 15.60 5.42 19.57
N GLY A 144 16.75 6.09 19.40
CA GLY A 144 16.82 7.39 18.72
C GLY A 144 16.46 7.36 17.22
N GLU A 145 16.40 6.17 16.61
CA GLU A 145 15.96 5.98 15.22
C GLU A 145 14.48 5.66 15.10
N LEU A 146 13.80 5.41 16.22
CA LEU A 146 12.36 5.16 16.21
C LEU A 146 11.59 6.47 16.12
N ILE A 147 10.58 6.50 15.27
CA ILE A 147 9.62 7.61 15.16
C ILE A 147 8.55 7.53 16.25
N LEU A 148 8.39 6.35 16.86
CA LEU A 148 7.42 6.07 17.93
C LEU A 148 8.13 5.93 19.27
N ASP A 149 7.58 6.60 20.28
CA ASP A 149 7.96 6.41 21.69
C ASP A 149 6.88 5.70 22.50
N GLU A 150 7.24 5.21 23.69
CA GLU A 150 6.29 4.63 24.64
C GLU A 150 5.28 5.71 25.10
N GLY A 151 4.00 5.43 24.95
CA GLY A 151 2.90 6.37 25.21
C GLY A 151 2.35 7.07 23.95
N ASP A 152 3.03 6.98 22.83
CA ASP A 152 2.59 7.58 21.57
C ASP A 152 1.41 6.85 20.96
N PRO A 153 0.59 7.53 20.14
CA PRO A 153 -0.42 6.90 19.30
C PRO A 153 0.24 5.90 18.34
N PHE A 154 -0.17 4.63 18.44
CA PHE A 154 0.30 3.59 17.53
C PHE A 154 -0.39 3.73 16.17
N THR A 155 0.38 3.96 15.12
CA THR A 155 -0.07 3.88 13.74
C THR A 155 0.81 2.91 12.96
N LYS A 156 0.22 2.20 11.99
CA LYS A 156 0.96 1.30 11.12
C LYS A 156 2.01 2.05 10.30
N LEU A 157 1.69 3.28 9.89
CA LEU A 157 2.57 4.14 9.13
C LEU A 157 3.82 4.49 9.92
N ASN A 158 3.68 4.95 11.17
CA ASN A 158 4.82 5.29 12.03
C ASN A 158 5.68 4.06 12.34
N LEU A 159 5.08 2.88 12.48
CA LEU A 159 5.81 1.62 12.61
C LEU A 159 6.64 1.33 11.35
N GLU A 160 6.04 1.43 10.16
CA GLU A 160 6.74 1.18 8.89
C GLU A 160 7.88 2.17 8.66
N LYS A 161 7.69 3.44 9.01
CA LYS A 161 8.74 4.47 8.98
C LYS A 161 9.88 4.15 9.95
N SER A 162 9.59 3.81 11.20
CA SER A 162 10.60 3.40 12.19
C SER A 162 11.43 2.21 11.69
N ILE A 163 10.79 1.20 11.07
CA ILE A 163 11.48 0.07 10.47
C ILE A 163 12.37 0.51 9.30
N ALA A 164 11.93 1.47 8.48
CA ALA A 164 12.70 1.96 7.36
C ALA A 164 13.96 2.70 7.83
N GLU A 165 13.86 3.55 8.86
CA GLU A 165 15.00 4.28 9.45
C GLU A 165 16.06 3.32 10.00
N ILE A 166 15.64 2.32 10.79
CA ILE A 166 16.56 1.29 11.30
C ILE A 166 17.28 0.53 10.17
N ARG A 167 16.56 0.20 9.08
CA ARG A 167 17.13 -0.49 7.93
C ARG A 167 18.07 0.37 7.09
N ALA A 168 17.85 1.66 7.03
CA ALA A 168 18.69 2.59 6.28
C ALA A 168 20.09 2.77 6.91
N ARG A 169 20.24 2.42 8.19
CA ARG A 169 21.51 2.53 8.93
C ARG A 169 22.30 1.23 9.04
N ASN A 170 21.74 0.12 8.58
CA ASN A 170 22.46 -1.14 8.40
C ASN A 170 23.01 -1.25 6.99
#